data_133a46cec106ada1f3856bfdddc40f04
#
_entry.id   133a46cec106ada1f3856bfdddc40f04
#
_cell.length_a   1.000
_cell.length_b   1.000
_cell.length_c   1.000
_cell.angle_alpha   90.00
_cell.angle_beta   90.00
_cell.angle_gamma   90.00
#
_symmetry.space_group_name_H-M   'P 1'
#
loop_
_entity.id
_entity.type
_entity.pdbx_description
1 polymer ?
#
loop_
_entity_poly.entity_id
_entity_poly.type
_entity_poly.pdbx_seq_one_letter_code
_entity_poly.pdbx_strand_id
1 'polypeptide(L)'
;MKLTKAIMLLEAKYKPVTEWPDGKVIPNDLPEDEELKKAWEVIIDSRNQKTPKEIRTQKTKDIYKDFSKRKEEMKQDILDGYSLRELSRKYGPKDMIRGLKRVKLYDLFKKMCPLKIGWYAYNGHNTTFFKNIEEARIFTDSPSREEFYQKYRKNGESFEGYAFYSFQEFKEVNSNAPKIVDEYLKHNGAKVTFLNL
;
A
#
# COMPACT_ATOMS: atom_id res chain seq x y z
N MET A 1 37.36 -18.98 -11.90
CA MET A 1 37.98 -18.13 -12.97
C MET A 1 37.18 -16.85 -13.10
N LYS A 2 37.80 -15.70 -13.47
CA LYS A 2 37.06 -14.47 -13.75
C LYS A 2 36.45 -14.53 -15.15
N LEU A 3 35.26 -13.95 -15.37
CA LEU A 3 34.54 -13.98 -16.64
C LEU A 3 35.39 -13.49 -17.83
N THR A 4 36.14 -12.40 -17.66
CA THR A 4 37.02 -11.87 -18.69
C THR A 4 38.08 -12.88 -19.14
N LYS A 5 38.72 -13.60 -18.17
CA LYS A 5 39.69 -14.65 -18.48
C LYS A 5 39.03 -15.83 -19.18
N ALA A 6 37.81 -16.18 -18.78
CA ALA A 6 37.07 -17.27 -19.43
C ALA A 6 36.71 -16.92 -20.91
N ILE A 7 36.30 -15.69 -21.18
CA ILE A 7 36.05 -15.21 -22.52
C ILE A 7 37.32 -15.26 -23.38
N MET A 8 38.42 -14.69 -22.89
CA MET A 8 39.69 -14.69 -23.61
C MET A 8 40.20 -16.10 -23.94
N LEU A 9 40.09 -17.05 -23.02
CA LEU A 9 40.49 -18.43 -23.23
C LEU A 9 39.67 -19.11 -24.35
N LEU A 10 38.38 -18.85 -24.39
CA LEU A 10 37.50 -19.43 -25.42
C LEU A 10 37.65 -18.73 -26.75
N GLU A 11 37.79 -17.40 -26.78
CA GLU A 11 38.01 -16.64 -28.02
C GLU A 11 39.38 -16.91 -28.67
N ALA A 12 40.40 -17.29 -27.90
CA ALA A 12 41.71 -17.72 -28.42
C ALA A 12 41.62 -19.00 -29.26
N LYS A 13 40.62 -19.83 -29.04
CA LYS A 13 40.48 -21.13 -29.71
C LYS A 13 39.26 -21.19 -30.63
N TYR A 14 38.23 -20.41 -30.34
CA TYR A 14 36.97 -20.35 -31.05
C TYR A 14 36.72 -18.93 -31.59
N LYS A 15 35.61 -18.75 -32.32
CA LYS A 15 35.19 -17.44 -32.79
C LYS A 15 34.86 -16.47 -31.63
N PRO A 16 34.94 -15.13 -31.84
CA PRO A 16 34.56 -14.16 -30.83
C PRO A 16 33.17 -14.45 -30.26
N VAL A 17 32.99 -14.24 -28.95
CA VAL A 17 31.73 -14.49 -28.23
C VAL A 17 30.54 -13.74 -28.83
N THR A 18 30.79 -12.58 -29.47
CA THR A 18 29.80 -11.78 -30.21
C THR A 18 29.25 -12.45 -31.46
N GLU A 19 29.95 -13.42 -32.03
CA GLU A 19 29.54 -14.18 -33.21
C GLU A 19 28.84 -15.50 -32.83
N TRP A 20 28.71 -15.79 -31.56
CA TRP A 20 28.01 -16.97 -31.10
C TRP A 20 26.50 -16.75 -31.22
N PRO A 21 25.77 -17.66 -31.90
CA PRO A 21 24.33 -17.51 -32.04
C PRO A 21 23.65 -17.55 -30.66
N ASP A 22 22.55 -16.82 -30.54
CA ASP A 22 21.78 -16.62 -29.33
C ASP A 22 21.59 -17.90 -28.49
N GLY A 23 22.33 -17.99 -27.41
CA GLY A 23 22.05 -18.88 -26.28
C GLY A 23 22.33 -20.38 -26.50
N LYS A 24 22.78 -20.84 -27.67
CA LYS A 24 22.83 -22.27 -28.00
C LYS A 24 24.07 -22.76 -28.72
N VAL A 25 25.20 -22.13 -28.61
CA VAL A 25 26.39 -22.74 -29.12
C VAL A 25 27.38 -23.04 -28.02
N ILE A 26 27.11 -24.15 -27.44
CA ILE A 26 28.19 -25.07 -27.09
C ILE A 26 28.59 -25.68 -28.43
N PRO A 27 29.82 -25.55 -28.89
CA PRO A 27 30.33 -26.52 -29.82
C PRO A 27 30.12 -27.89 -29.17
N ASN A 28 29.39 -28.81 -29.78
CA ASN A 28 29.20 -30.17 -29.26
C ASN A 28 30.55 -30.88 -29.03
N ASP A 29 31.61 -30.27 -29.50
CA ASP A 29 33.01 -30.71 -29.47
C ASP A 29 33.85 -29.74 -28.64
N LEU A 30 33.40 -29.31 -27.44
CA LEU A 30 34.36 -28.82 -26.47
C LEU A 30 35.39 -29.91 -26.25
N PRO A 31 36.67 -29.68 -26.60
CA PRO A 31 37.71 -30.67 -26.38
C PRO A 31 37.71 -31.04 -24.89
N GLU A 32 38.21 -32.21 -24.57
CA GLU A 32 38.33 -32.74 -23.19
C GLU A 32 39.20 -31.89 -22.26
N ASP A 33 39.59 -30.72 -22.68
CA ASP A 33 40.37 -29.73 -21.96
C ASP A 33 39.56 -29.16 -20.79
N GLU A 34 39.95 -29.52 -19.59
CA GLU A 34 39.28 -29.11 -18.36
C GLU A 34 39.27 -27.59 -18.14
N GLU A 35 40.28 -26.87 -18.65
CA GLU A 35 40.35 -25.41 -18.47
C GLU A 35 39.33 -24.70 -19.37
N LEU A 36 39.12 -25.18 -20.57
CA LEU A 36 38.08 -24.69 -21.49
C LEU A 36 36.68 -25.06 -21.01
N LYS A 37 36.48 -26.24 -20.44
CA LYS A 37 35.21 -26.62 -19.79
C LYS A 37 34.87 -25.68 -18.65
N LYS A 38 35.81 -25.40 -17.74
CA LYS A 38 35.65 -24.44 -16.65
C LYS A 38 35.41 -23.02 -17.13
N ALA A 39 36.03 -22.59 -18.21
CA ALA A 39 35.81 -21.30 -18.82
C ALA A 39 34.39 -21.20 -19.38
N TRP A 40 33.91 -22.25 -20.04
CA TRP A 40 32.54 -22.31 -20.55
C TRP A 40 31.49 -22.26 -19.44
N GLU A 41 31.64 -23.02 -18.38
CA GLU A 41 30.76 -23.02 -17.22
C GLU A 41 30.62 -21.59 -16.64
N VAL A 42 31.72 -20.85 -16.49
CA VAL A 42 31.74 -19.48 -16.00
C VAL A 42 30.93 -18.56 -16.92
N ILE A 43 30.98 -18.74 -18.24
CA ILE A 43 30.19 -17.95 -19.19
C ILE A 43 28.71 -18.30 -19.12
N ILE A 44 28.36 -19.58 -19.05
CA ILE A 44 26.98 -20.06 -18.91
C ILE A 44 26.39 -19.53 -17.61
N ASP A 45 27.09 -19.65 -16.48
CA ASP A 45 26.64 -19.14 -15.18
C ASP A 45 26.40 -17.62 -15.24
N SER A 46 27.33 -16.88 -15.88
CA SER A 46 27.18 -15.44 -16.07
C SER A 46 25.97 -15.05 -16.91
N ARG A 47 25.65 -15.82 -17.98
CA ARG A 47 24.47 -15.61 -18.83
C ARG A 47 23.18 -15.99 -18.12
N ASN A 48 23.21 -17.03 -17.29
CA ASN A 48 22.06 -17.48 -16.53
C ASN A 48 21.81 -16.63 -15.27
N GLN A 49 22.77 -15.81 -14.84
CA GLN A 49 22.57 -14.88 -13.75
C GLN A 49 21.58 -13.80 -14.17
N LYS A 50 20.46 -13.71 -13.43
CA LYS A 50 19.51 -12.63 -13.60
C LYS A 50 20.18 -11.29 -13.37
N THR A 51 20.01 -10.37 -14.30
CA THR A 51 20.53 -9.01 -14.14
C THR A 51 19.92 -8.36 -12.90
N PRO A 52 20.58 -7.37 -12.28
CA PRO A 52 20.01 -6.63 -11.16
C PRO A 52 18.62 -6.05 -11.47
N LYS A 53 18.35 -5.70 -12.73
CA LYS A 53 17.05 -5.23 -13.21
C LYS A 53 16.00 -6.35 -13.18
N GLU A 54 16.35 -7.55 -13.65
CA GLU A 54 15.46 -8.72 -13.63
C GLU A 54 15.14 -9.18 -12.22
N ILE A 55 16.13 -9.19 -11.33
CA ILE A 55 15.95 -9.51 -9.90
C ILE A 55 14.99 -8.51 -9.26
N ARG A 56 15.17 -7.20 -9.52
CA ARG A 56 14.26 -6.15 -9.01
C ARG A 56 12.85 -6.31 -9.56
N THR A 57 12.73 -6.61 -10.85
CA THR A 57 11.44 -6.82 -11.51
C THR A 57 10.72 -8.04 -10.94
N GLN A 58 11.46 -9.14 -10.72
CA GLN A 58 10.89 -10.35 -10.12
C GLN A 58 10.42 -10.11 -8.69
N LYS A 59 11.26 -9.51 -7.83
CA LYS A 59 10.88 -9.13 -6.45
C LYS A 59 9.63 -8.24 -6.43
N THR A 60 9.54 -7.29 -7.35
CA THR A 60 8.36 -6.42 -7.47
C THR A 60 7.11 -7.22 -7.86
N LYS A 61 7.22 -8.16 -8.80
CA LYS A 61 6.11 -9.05 -9.21
C LYS A 61 5.64 -9.91 -8.04
N ASP A 62 6.56 -10.45 -7.27
CA ASP A 62 6.26 -11.32 -6.12
C ASP A 62 5.53 -10.56 -5.01
N ILE A 63 6.01 -9.34 -4.68
CA ILE A 63 5.33 -8.43 -3.74
C ILE A 63 3.89 -8.15 -4.19
N TYR A 64 3.68 -7.81 -5.46
CA TYR A 64 2.33 -7.52 -5.95
C TYR A 64 1.45 -8.76 -6.08
N LYS A 65 2.02 -9.95 -6.30
CA LYS A 65 1.27 -11.21 -6.28
C LYS A 65 0.75 -11.52 -4.89
N ASP A 66 1.58 -11.37 -3.86
CA ASP A 66 1.19 -11.54 -2.48
C ASP A 66 0.18 -10.47 -2.03
N PHE A 67 0.43 -9.22 -2.41
CA PHE A 67 -0.47 -8.09 -2.19
C PHE A 67 -1.89 -8.36 -2.72
N SER A 68 -2.01 -8.97 -3.93
CA SER A 68 -3.30 -9.29 -4.52
C SER A 68 -4.05 -10.39 -3.76
N LYS A 69 -3.34 -11.34 -3.15
CA LYS A 69 -3.95 -12.41 -2.34
C LYS A 69 -4.58 -11.88 -1.05
N ARG A 70 -4.04 -10.79 -0.50
CA ARG A 70 -4.49 -10.17 0.74
C ARG A 70 -5.52 -9.05 0.53
N LYS A 71 -6.20 -9.04 -0.62
CA LYS A 71 -7.12 -7.97 -1.01
C LYS A 71 -8.26 -7.76 -0.01
N GLU A 72 -8.88 -8.83 0.46
CA GLU A 72 -10.03 -8.72 1.39
C GLU A 72 -9.58 -8.22 2.78
N GLU A 73 -8.43 -8.69 3.27
CA GLU A 73 -7.84 -8.18 4.51
C GLU A 73 -7.54 -6.67 4.39
N MET A 74 -6.97 -6.26 3.26
CA MET A 74 -6.68 -4.86 2.97
C MET A 74 -7.93 -3.99 2.88
N LYS A 75 -9.01 -4.54 2.31
CA LYS A 75 -10.31 -3.88 2.27
C LYS A 75 -10.83 -3.63 3.68
N GLN A 76 -10.74 -4.61 4.57
CA GLN A 76 -11.15 -4.45 5.95
C GLN A 76 -10.29 -3.41 6.68
N ASP A 77 -8.97 -3.43 6.53
CA ASP A 77 -8.09 -2.41 7.13
C ASP A 77 -8.43 -0.99 6.64
N ILE A 78 -8.82 -0.84 5.37
CA ILE A 78 -9.27 0.45 4.83
C ILE A 78 -10.56 0.90 5.53
N LEU A 79 -11.53 0.01 5.69
CA LEU A 79 -12.78 0.29 6.40
C LEU A 79 -12.53 0.58 7.89
N ASP A 80 -11.51 -0.03 8.48
CA ASP A 80 -11.04 0.25 9.83
C ASP A 80 -10.27 1.57 9.96
N GLY A 81 -10.04 2.26 8.85
CA GLY A 81 -9.44 3.60 8.83
C GLY A 81 -7.91 3.60 8.80
N TYR A 82 -7.25 2.55 8.33
CA TYR A 82 -5.79 2.53 8.19
C TYR A 82 -5.31 3.59 7.19
N SER A 83 -4.26 4.31 7.55
CA SER A 83 -3.59 5.28 6.66
C SER A 83 -2.75 4.57 5.60
N LEU A 84 -2.38 5.30 4.53
CA LEU A 84 -1.43 4.78 3.53
C LEU A 84 -0.12 4.29 4.15
N ARG A 85 0.36 4.95 5.21
CA ARG A 85 1.59 4.58 5.91
C ARG A 85 1.43 3.27 6.67
N GLU A 86 0.32 3.07 7.36
CA GLU A 86 0.00 1.82 8.08
C GLU A 86 -0.18 0.67 7.10
N LEU A 87 -0.95 0.88 6.02
CA LEU A 87 -1.10 -0.11 4.95
C LEU A 87 0.26 -0.46 4.30
N SER A 88 1.12 0.54 4.05
CA SER A 88 2.46 0.28 3.51
C SER A 88 3.34 -0.54 4.45
N ARG A 89 3.28 -0.29 5.74
CA ARG A 89 4.01 -1.06 6.77
C ARG A 89 3.53 -2.51 6.83
N LYS A 90 2.21 -2.72 6.76
CA LYS A 90 1.59 -4.05 6.89
C LYS A 90 1.73 -4.90 5.62
N TYR A 91 1.64 -4.28 4.44
CA TYR A 91 1.57 -4.98 3.15
C TYR A 91 2.82 -4.85 2.27
N GLY A 92 3.75 -3.98 2.63
CA GLY A 92 5.09 -3.90 2.07
C GLY A 92 5.34 -3.04 0.82
N PRO A 93 4.37 -2.69 -0.08
CA PRO A 93 4.70 -1.87 -1.23
C PRO A 93 5.11 -0.45 -0.84
N LYS A 94 6.24 0.01 -1.35
CA LYS A 94 6.69 1.40 -1.16
C LYS A 94 5.71 2.41 -1.77
N ASP A 95 5.13 2.08 -2.93
CA ASP A 95 4.07 2.86 -3.59
C ASP A 95 2.72 2.20 -3.32
N MET A 96 2.14 2.49 -2.16
CA MET A 96 0.86 1.95 -1.73
C MET A 96 -0.29 2.43 -2.63
N ILE A 97 -0.26 3.66 -3.12
CA ILE A 97 -1.29 4.19 -4.04
C ILE A 97 -1.37 3.33 -5.31
N ARG A 98 -0.21 3.05 -5.91
CA ARG A 98 -0.12 2.17 -7.08
C ARG A 98 -0.61 0.76 -6.76
N GLY A 99 -0.27 0.24 -5.59
CA GLY A 99 -0.74 -1.05 -5.09
C GLY A 99 -2.27 -1.10 -5.00
N LEU A 100 -2.88 -0.13 -4.32
CA LEU A 100 -4.33 -0.03 -4.15
C LEU A 100 -5.08 0.13 -5.48
N LYS A 101 -4.54 0.92 -6.43
CA LYS A 101 -5.10 1.03 -7.79
C LYS A 101 -5.12 -0.32 -8.49
N ARG A 102 -4.04 -1.10 -8.38
CA ARG A 102 -3.90 -2.40 -9.02
C ARG A 102 -4.91 -3.42 -8.50
N VAL A 103 -5.21 -3.43 -7.19
CA VAL A 103 -6.22 -4.31 -6.60
C VAL A 103 -7.62 -3.70 -6.57
N LYS A 104 -7.82 -2.52 -7.18
CA LYS A 104 -9.10 -1.80 -7.27
C LYS A 104 -9.68 -1.39 -5.90
N LEU A 105 -8.82 -1.07 -4.94
CA LEU A 105 -9.20 -0.59 -3.60
C LEU A 105 -8.94 0.91 -3.39
N TYR A 106 -8.33 1.60 -4.36
CA TYR A 106 -7.97 3.01 -4.22
C TYR A 106 -9.17 3.93 -4.08
N ASP A 107 -10.26 3.66 -4.81
CA ASP A 107 -11.47 4.47 -4.73
C ASP A 107 -12.18 4.31 -3.37
N LEU A 108 -12.21 3.09 -2.83
CA LEU A 108 -12.68 2.84 -1.47
C LEU A 108 -11.82 3.62 -0.46
N PHE A 109 -10.49 3.53 -0.58
CA PHE A 109 -9.57 4.27 0.28
C PHE A 109 -9.84 5.78 0.24
N LYS A 110 -10.02 6.37 -0.95
CA LYS A 110 -10.35 7.80 -1.11
C LYS A 110 -11.68 8.17 -0.45
N LYS A 111 -12.69 7.32 -0.57
CA LYS A 111 -14.00 7.54 0.06
C LYS A 111 -13.90 7.49 1.59
N MET A 112 -13.04 6.63 2.14
CA MET A 112 -12.83 6.51 3.59
C MET A 112 -11.98 7.64 4.19
N CYS A 113 -11.16 8.34 3.40
CA CYS A 113 -10.31 9.42 3.91
C CYS A 113 -11.09 10.52 4.68
N PRO A 114 -12.18 11.07 4.16
CA PRO A 114 -12.96 12.09 4.89
C PRO A 114 -13.52 11.56 6.22
N LEU A 115 -14.02 10.32 6.25
CA LEU A 115 -14.52 9.70 7.48
C LEU A 115 -13.43 9.61 8.55
N LYS A 116 -12.23 9.18 8.15
CA LYS A 116 -11.10 9.01 9.05
C LYS A 116 -10.62 10.32 9.68
N ILE A 117 -10.57 11.40 8.91
CA ILE A 117 -10.11 12.72 9.38
C ILE A 117 -11.23 13.58 9.94
N GLY A 118 -12.48 13.13 9.79
CA GLY A 118 -13.66 13.84 10.25
C GLY A 118 -13.86 13.76 11.75
N TRP A 119 -14.82 14.53 12.21
CA TRP A 119 -15.25 14.58 13.59
C TRP A 119 -16.69 14.10 13.72
N TYR A 120 -16.99 13.44 14.83
CA TYR A 120 -18.29 12.83 15.11
C TYR A 120 -18.84 13.44 16.40
N ALA A 121 -19.96 14.12 16.33
CA ALA A 121 -20.71 14.53 17.49
C ALA A 121 -21.80 13.48 17.76
N TYR A 122 -21.84 12.92 18.95
CA TYR A 122 -22.75 11.86 19.34
C TYR A 122 -23.33 12.13 20.73
N ASN A 123 -24.66 11.98 20.88
CA ASN A 123 -25.38 12.22 22.14
C ASN A 123 -26.06 10.97 22.72
N GLY A 124 -25.63 9.77 22.30
CA GLY A 124 -26.27 8.51 22.71
C GLY A 124 -27.34 8.03 21.73
N HIS A 125 -27.94 8.91 20.93
CA HIS A 125 -29.01 8.59 19.96
C HIS A 125 -28.67 9.07 18.56
N ASN A 126 -28.27 10.32 18.44
CA ASN A 126 -28.02 10.99 17.15
C ASN A 126 -26.54 11.18 16.91
N THR A 127 -26.12 11.03 15.65
CA THR A 127 -24.76 11.28 15.21
C THR A 127 -24.74 12.37 14.16
N THR A 128 -23.88 13.37 14.34
CA THR A 128 -23.58 14.39 13.33
C THR A 128 -22.12 14.25 12.90
N PHE A 129 -21.89 14.19 11.59
CA PHE A 129 -20.57 14.06 11.01
C PHE A 129 -20.09 15.40 10.44
N PHE A 130 -18.83 15.75 10.76
CA PHE A 130 -18.12 16.90 10.24
C PHE A 130 -16.88 16.46 9.47
N LYS A 131 -16.72 16.95 8.25
CA LYS A 131 -15.58 16.57 7.39
C LYS A 131 -14.22 17.01 7.93
N ASN A 132 -14.23 18.05 8.76
CA ASN A 132 -13.03 18.63 9.36
C ASN A 132 -13.37 19.35 10.66
N ILE A 133 -12.31 19.72 11.41
CA ILE A 133 -12.45 20.44 12.69
C ILE A 133 -13.13 21.81 12.55
N GLU A 134 -13.02 22.46 11.38
CA GLU A 134 -13.62 23.77 11.15
C GLU A 134 -15.16 23.71 11.12
N GLU A 135 -15.72 22.68 10.50
CA GLU A 135 -17.16 22.45 10.52
C GLU A 135 -17.67 22.16 11.94
N ALA A 136 -16.92 21.37 12.71
CA ALA A 136 -17.26 21.08 14.11
C ALA A 136 -17.14 22.34 15.00
N ARG A 137 -16.11 23.16 14.77
CA ARG A 137 -15.92 24.44 15.45
C ARG A 137 -17.10 25.41 15.21
N ILE A 138 -17.50 25.56 13.95
CA ILE A 138 -18.63 26.42 13.57
C ILE A 138 -19.93 25.92 14.22
N PHE A 139 -20.13 24.60 14.24
CA PHE A 139 -21.32 24.00 14.89
C PHE A 139 -21.40 24.33 16.39
N THR A 140 -20.26 24.40 17.07
CA THR A 140 -20.20 24.70 18.51
C THR A 140 -20.02 26.19 18.82
N ASP A 141 -20.00 27.04 17.81
CA ASP A 141 -19.71 28.46 17.93
C ASP A 141 -18.40 28.76 18.68
N SER A 142 -17.42 27.88 18.53
CA SER A 142 -16.11 28.05 19.19
C SER A 142 -15.27 29.10 18.46
N PRO A 143 -14.63 30.04 19.16
CA PRO A 143 -13.86 31.13 18.54
C PRO A 143 -12.64 30.64 17.74
N SER A 144 -11.98 29.57 18.20
CA SER A 144 -10.81 28.99 17.55
C SER A 144 -10.83 27.46 17.58
N ARG A 145 -9.93 26.83 16.73
CA ARG A 145 -9.75 25.38 16.73
C ARG A 145 -9.12 24.91 18.05
N GLU A 146 -8.18 25.67 18.59
CA GLU A 146 -7.56 25.39 19.88
C GLU A 146 -8.59 25.35 21.00
N GLU A 147 -9.50 26.31 21.04
CA GLU A 147 -10.53 26.38 22.07
C GLU A 147 -11.52 25.23 21.92
N PHE A 148 -11.97 24.92 20.69
CA PHE A 148 -12.76 23.73 20.40
C PHE A 148 -12.09 22.47 20.94
N TYR A 149 -10.77 22.30 20.63
CA TYR A 149 -10.01 21.12 21.03
C TYR A 149 -9.85 21.03 22.54
N GLN A 150 -9.51 22.14 23.21
CA GLN A 150 -9.38 22.17 24.65
C GLN A 150 -10.71 21.83 25.33
N LYS A 151 -11.78 22.50 24.95
CA LYS A 151 -13.09 22.37 25.57
C LYS A 151 -13.70 20.98 25.37
N TYR A 152 -13.79 20.52 24.14
CA TYR A 152 -14.57 19.33 23.82
C TYR A 152 -13.72 18.05 23.75
N ARG A 153 -12.42 18.17 23.56
CA ARG A 153 -11.54 17.00 23.46
C ARG A 153 -10.71 16.74 24.71
N LYS A 154 -10.09 17.75 25.26
CA LYS A 154 -9.28 17.59 26.48
C LYS A 154 -10.12 17.59 27.74
N ASN A 155 -11.05 18.53 27.84
CA ASN A 155 -11.89 18.65 29.02
C ASN A 155 -13.11 17.71 29.00
N GLY A 156 -13.44 17.13 27.82
CA GLY A 156 -14.57 16.23 27.68
C GLY A 156 -15.94 16.90 27.84
N GLU A 157 -16.01 18.23 27.60
CA GLU A 157 -17.28 18.95 27.67
C GLU A 157 -18.21 18.53 26.51
N SER A 158 -19.51 18.65 26.69
CA SER A 158 -20.51 18.45 25.65
C SER A 158 -21.10 19.77 25.18
N PHE A 159 -21.55 19.81 23.91
CA PHE A 159 -22.32 20.90 23.35
C PHE A 159 -23.74 20.42 23.03
N GLU A 160 -24.74 21.00 23.63
CA GLU A 160 -26.16 20.56 23.49
C GLU A 160 -26.34 19.03 23.69
N GLY A 161 -25.59 18.44 24.61
CA GLY A 161 -25.60 17.01 24.89
C GLY A 161 -24.76 16.15 23.93
N TYR A 162 -24.12 16.73 22.94
CA TYR A 162 -23.20 16.03 22.03
C TYR A 162 -21.78 16.02 22.57
N ALA A 163 -21.17 14.85 22.66
CA ALA A 163 -19.74 14.67 22.84
C ALA A 163 -19.05 14.47 21.49
N PHE A 164 -17.77 14.88 21.38
CA PHE A 164 -17.05 14.93 20.12
C PHE A 164 -15.96 13.86 20.09
N TYR A 165 -15.92 13.08 19.01
CA TYR A 165 -15.06 11.93 18.85
C TYR A 165 -14.27 11.99 17.53
N SER A 166 -13.04 11.45 17.54
CA SER A 166 -12.36 11.00 16.33
C SER A 166 -13.03 9.75 15.77
N PHE A 167 -12.70 9.36 14.55
CA PHE A 167 -13.26 8.17 13.92
C PHE A 167 -13.07 6.89 14.77
N GLN A 168 -11.89 6.70 15.34
CA GLN A 168 -11.59 5.50 16.13
C GLN A 168 -12.40 5.47 17.44
N GLU A 169 -12.41 6.56 18.17
CA GLU A 169 -13.18 6.68 19.42
C GLU A 169 -14.68 6.53 19.16
N PHE A 170 -15.17 7.10 18.07
CA PHE A 170 -16.58 6.98 17.68
C PHE A 170 -16.97 5.52 17.42
N LYS A 171 -16.10 4.73 16.79
CA LYS A 171 -16.32 3.29 16.59
C LYS A 171 -16.42 2.51 17.91
N GLU A 172 -15.72 2.95 18.95
CA GLU A 172 -15.73 2.32 20.27
C GLU A 172 -17.00 2.67 21.07
N VAL A 173 -17.48 3.90 20.95
CA VAL A 173 -18.64 4.38 21.75
C VAL A 173 -19.98 4.15 21.07
N ASN A 174 -20.02 3.93 19.76
CA ASN A 174 -21.24 3.73 19.00
C ASN A 174 -21.25 2.39 18.26
N SER A 175 -22.07 1.46 18.72
CA SER A 175 -22.23 0.14 18.09
C SER A 175 -22.79 0.20 16.65
N ASN A 176 -23.45 1.31 16.28
CA ASN A 176 -23.97 1.53 14.94
C ASN A 176 -22.93 2.19 13.98
N ALA A 177 -21.70 2.47 14.44
CA ALA A 177 -20.67 3.08 13.60
C ALA A 177 -20.45 2.34 12.25
N PRO A 178 -20.44 1.00 12.16
CA PRO A 178 -20.34 0.31 10.87
C PRO A 178 -21.47 0.65 9.91
N LYS A 179 -22.72 0.74 10.37
CA LYS A 179 -23.88 1.11 9.55
C LYS A 179 -23.76 2.56 9.04
N ILE A 180 -23.26 3.47 9.89
CA ILE A 180 -23.02 4.87 9.52
C ILE A 180 -21.96 4.96 8.43
N VAL A 181 -20.89 4.17 8.50
CA VAL A 181 -19.85 4.07 7.45
C VAL A 181 -20.47 3.56 6.15
N ASP A 182 -21.27 2.51 6.20
CA ASP A 182 -21.95 1.94 5.03
C ASP A 182 -22.89 2.95 4.37
N GLU A 183 -23.70 3.67 5.13
CA GLU A 183 -24.59 4.71 4.62
C GLU A 183 -23.79 5.85 3.97
N TYR A 184 -22.72 6.32 4.61
CA TYR A 184 -21.84 7.33 4.02
C TYR A 184 -21.26 6.86 2.68
N LEU A 185 -20.81 5.62 2.59
CA LEU A 185 -20.24 5.04 1.37
C LEU A 185 -21.29 4.93 0.25
N LYS A 186 -22.54 4.55 0.59
CA LYS A 186 -23.65 4.48 -0.37
C LYS A 186 -23.98 5.86 -0.96
N HIS A 187 -24.00 6.89 -0.15
CA HIS A 187 -24.36 8.25 -0.57
C HIS A 187 -23.20 9.09 -1.09
N ASN A 188 -22.07 8.45 -1.46
CA ASN A 188 -20.89 9.12 -2.03
C ASN A 188 -20.34 10.30 -1.20
N GLY A 189 -20.53 10.27 0.12
CA GLY A 189 -20.04 11.32 1.01
C GLY A 189 -20.86 12.61 1.01
N ALA A 190 -22.10 12.59 0.52
CA ALA A 190 -23.04 13.70 0.76
C ALA A 190 -23.22 13.90 2.28
N LYS A 191 -23.51 15.14 2.72
CA LYS A 191 -23.83 15.43 4.13
C LYS A 191 -25.00 14.54 4.54
N VAL A 192 -24.74 13.50 5.27
CA VAL A 192 -25.77 12.66 5.87
C VAL A 192 -25.82 13.05 7.34
N THR A 193 -26.83 13.79 7.72
CA THR A 193 -27.22 13.93 9.13
C THR A 193 -27.88 12.62 9.48
N PHE A 194 -27.20 11.76 10.24
CA PHE A 194 -27.75 10.48 10.69
C PHE A 194 -28.72 10.75 11.84
N LEU A 195 -29.96 11.10 11.48
CA LEU A 195 -31.07 11.16 12.42
C LEU A 195 -31.58 9.72 12.62
N ASN A 196 -31.45 9.19 13.83
CA ASN A 196 -32.04 7.93 14.30
C ASN A 196 -31.62 6.65 13.54
N LEU A 197 -30.43 6.12 13.84
CA LEU A 197 -30.13 4.71 13.68
C LEU A 197 -29.81 4.07 15.02
#